data_bbeacead6e1c64dc6d738ff6478d0a87
#
_entry.id   bbeacead6e1c64dc6d738ff6478d0a87
#
_cell.length_a   1.000
_cell.length_b   1.000
_cell.length_c   1.000
_cell.angle_alpha   90.00
_cell.angle_beta   90.00
_cell.angle_gamma   90.00
#
_symmetry.space_group_name_H-M   'P 1'
#
loop_
_entity.id
_entity.type
_entity.pdbx_description
1 polymer ?
#
loop_
_entity_poly.entity_id
_entity_poly.type
_entity_poly.pdbx_seq_one_letter_code
_entity_poly.pdbx_strand_id
1 'polypeptide(L)'
;MKKKFTRKFTRIPISNTVEFLWKNESYKGVLKDLSYGGLFVESKVIPSLNEEIPLILFLEGIQPVIKLFFKGKVVRTEPEGFAIKYTYISPESFDHFRNFITYNYPSPEKAERELYRFLGEAHPLFKSFISLNISALKSELLGYILDRAFLYSPEKPFILSSGKKSPYYLDCRKITLYSPAFNLIGALFWQKIKYFGVDGVAGMSIGADPIVCAVLAKAAEESVPLEGFLIRKEPKKHGTQRQVEGNIKEGLSVVLVEDVITTGGSVLKAAEILEKEGLEVIKIIALIDREEGGKENIEKRGYELEAFFTFSDIIKGYQKESENKLL
;
A
#
# COMPACT_ATOMS: atom_id res chain seq x y z
N MET A 1 -20.49 -27.50 -2.91
CA MET A 1 -19.04 -27.23 -2.80
C MET A 1 -18.80 -26.27 -1.64
N LYS A 2 -18.13 -26.72 -0.55
CA LYS A 2 -17.76 -25.84 0.55
C LYS A 2 -16.69 -24.88 0.03
N LYS A 3 -16.97 -23.55 0.01
CA LYS A 3 -15.95 -22.53 -0.24
C LYS A 3 -14.80 -22.78 0.74
N LYS A 4 -13.61 -23.14 0.24
CA LYS A 4 -12.39 -23.14 1.04
C LYS A 4 -12.15 -21.68 1.45
N PHE A 5 -12.40 -21.35 2.71
CA PHE A 5 -11.95 -20.08 3.29
C PHE A 5 -10.43 -20.09 3.29
N THR A 6 -9.82 -19.44 2.33
CA THR A 6 -8.38 -19.13 2.39
C THR A 6 -8.15 -18.18 3.54
N ARG A 7 -7.37 -18.62 4.52
CA ARG A 7 -7.01 -17.79 5.68
C ARG A 7 -6.14 -16.63 5.18
N LYS A 8 -6.47 -15.42 5.61
CA LYS A 8 -5.82 -14.18 5.20
C LYS A 8 -4.39 -14.04 5.70
N PHE A 9 -4.10 -14.59 6.89
CA PHE A 9 -2.79 -14.56 7.56
C PHE A 9 -2.38 -15.97 8.00
N THR A 10 -1.09 -16.23 7.86
CA THR A 10 -0.48 -17.50 8.31
C THR A 10 -0.44 -17.53 9.83
N ARG A 11 -0.81 -18.66 10.43
CA ARG A 11 -0.72 -18.88 11.86
C ARG A 11 0.57 -19.58 12.24
N ILE A 12 1.18 -19.07 13.29
CA ILE A 12 2.40 -19.62 13.88
C ILE A 12 1.99 -20.37 15.14
N PRO A 13 2.22 -21.68 15.24
CA PRO A 13 2.01 -22.40 16.48
C PRO A 13 3.05 -21.96 17.51
N ILE A 14 2.60 -21.46 18.64
CA ILE A 14 3.45 -20.91 19.70
C ILE A 14 2.74 -21.11 21.03
N SER A 15 3.52 -21.46 22.07
CA SER A 15 3.01 -21.63 23.43
C SER A 15 3.62 -20.57 24.34
N ASN A 16 2.83 -19.58 24.71
CA ASN A 16 3.20 -18.51 25.64
C ASN A 16 2.04 -18.18 26.56
N THR A 17 2.31 -17.62 27.73
CA THR A 17 1.25 -17.19 28.64
C THR A 17 0.52 -15.98 28.10
N VAL A 18 -0.81 -16.02 28.15
CA VAL A 18 -1.70 -14.88 27.86
C VAL A 18 -2.50 -14.58 29.11
N GLU A 19 -2.52 -13.32 29.53
CA GLU A 19 -3.40 -12.82 30.57
C GLU A 19 -4.45 -11.93 29.91
N PHE A 20 -5.74 -12.10 30.26
CA PHE A 20 -6.82 -11.31 29.71
C PHE A 20 -7.82 -10.89 30.79
N LEU A 21 -8.40 -9.68 30.61
CA LEU A 21 -9.39 -9.14 31.51
C LEU A 21 -10.80 -9.38 30.95
N TRP A 22 -11.66 -10.01 31.73
CA TRP A 22 -13.05 -10.23 31.40
C TRP A 22 -13.93 -10.07 32.61
N LYS A 23 -15.04 -9.31 32.52
CA LYS A 23 -15.94 -8.97 33.61
C LYS A 23 -15.24 -8.42 34.86
N ASN A 24 -14.22 -7.57 34.66
CA ASN A 24 -13.36 -6.98 35.69
C ASN A 24 -12.49 -7.98 36.49
N GLU A 25 -12.34 -9.20 36.01
CA GLU A 25 -11.43 -10.20 36.58
C GLU A 25 -10.35 -10.57 35.59
N SER A 26 -9.14 -10.85 36.14
CA SER A 26 -8.00 -11.27 35.32
C SER A 26 -7.92 -12.79 35.26
N TYR A 27 -7.76 -13.33 34.04
CA TYR A 27 -7.64 -14.76 33.78
C TYR A 27 -6.37 -15.05 32.99
N LYS A 28 -5.85 -16.25 33.16
CA LYS A 28 -4.69 -16.75 32.40
C LYS A 28 -5.13 -17.83 31.43
N GLY A 29 -4.50 -17.82 30.25
CA GLY A 29 -4.60 -18.83 29.23
C GLY A 29 -3.28 -19.08 28.57
N VAL A 30 -3.24 -20.02 27.66
CA VAL A 30 -2.05 -20.37 26.86
C VAL A 30 -2.30 -20.01 25.40
N LEU A 31 -1.38 -19.28 24.80
CA LEU A 31 -1.39 -18.99 23.38
C LEU A 31 -1.14 -20.32 22.61
N LYS A 32 -2.04 -20.69 21.72
CA LYS A 32 -1.91 -21.86 20.85
C LYS A 32 -1.37 -21.51 19.48
N ASP A 33 -1.83 -20.40 18.92
CA ASP A 33 -1.37 -19.87 17.66
C ASP A 33 -1.50 -18.35 17.59
N LEU A 34 -0.69 -17.75 16.76
CA LEU A 34 -0.57 -16.31 16.55
C LEU A 34 -0.45 -16.00 15.06
N SER A 35 -1.01 -14.88 14.64
CA SER A 35 -0.83 -14.31 13.30
C SER A 35 -0.91 -12.79 13.37
N TYR A 36 -0.63 -12.08 12.28
CA TYR A 36 -0.88 -10.63 12.22
C TYR A 36 -2.35 -10.26 12.42
N GLY A 37 -3.30 -11.12 12.05
CA GLY A 37 -4.73 -10.83 12.16
C GLY A 37 -5.37 -11.17 13.51
N GLY A 38 -4.71 -11.94 14.35
CA GLY A 38 -5.27 -12.39 15.63
C GLY A 38 -4.56 -13.60 16.21
N LEU A 39 -5.08 -14.09 17.33
CA LEU A 39 -4.52 -15.20 18.09
C LEU A 39 -5.62 -16.15 18.60
N PHE A 40 -5.22 -17.36 19.02
CA PHE A 40 -6.07 -18.31 19.71
C PHE A 40 -5.51 -18.57 21.11
N VAL A 41 -6.39 -18.45 22.12
CA VAL A 41 -6.07 -18.67 23.55
C VAL A 41 -6.78 -19.92 24.02
N GLU A 42 -6.04 -20.90 24.51
CA GLU A 42 -6.57 -22.02 25.29
C GLU A 42 -6.85 -21.53 26.72
N SER A 43 -8.08 -21.67 27.17
CA SER A 43 -8.50 -21.25 28.52
C SER A 43 -9.77 -21.98 28.96
N LYS A 44 -9.89 -22.21 30.27
CA LYS A 44 -11.11 -22.72 30.88
C LYS A 44 -12.22 -21.66 30.95
N VAL A 45 -11.82 -20.37 30.94
CA VAL A 45 -12.74 -19.22 30.93
C VAL A 45 -12.83 -18.69 29.51
N ILE A 46 -14.03 -18.65 28.97
CA ILE A 46 -14.29 -18.28 27.57
C ILE A 46 -15.17 -17.04 27.55
N PRO A 47 -14.62 -15.88 27.14
CA PRO A 47 -15.41 -14.67 26.97
C PRO A 47 -16.48 -14.82 25.87
N SER A 48 -17.52 -13.98 25.94
CA SER A 48 -18.63 -14.06 25.01
C SER A 48 -18.21 -13.68 23.59
N LEU A 49 -18.85 -14.29 22.60
CA LEU A 49 -18.64 -13.96 21.18
C LEU A 49 -18.97 -12.47 20.95
N ASN A 50 -18.14 -11.80 20.15
CA ASN A 50 -18.22 -10.37 19.81
C ASN A 50 -17.83 -9.39 20.94
N GLU A 51 -17.49 -9.84 22.13
CA GLU A 51 -16.91 -8.99 23.17
C GLU A 51 -15.49 -8.53 22.79
N GLU A 52 -15.17 -7.28 23.17
CA GLU A 52 -13.82 -6.75 23.09
C GLU A 52 -13.16 -6.86 24.47
N ILE A 53 -12.02 -7.53 24.53
CA ILE A 53 -11.27 -7.74 25.76
C ILE A 53 -9.83 -7.26 25.65
N PRO A 54 -9.26 -6.64 26.69
CA PRO A 54 -7.83 -6.39 26.80
C PRO A 54 -7.09 -7.67 27.15
N LEU A 55 -5.87 -7.82 26.60
CA LEU A 55 -5.00 -8.97 26.85
C LEU A 55 -3.53 -8.58 26.82
N ILE A 56 -2.73 -9.33 27.55
CA ILE A 56 -1.28 -9.22 27.64
C ILE A 56 -0.68 -10.57 27.22
N LEU A 57 0.15 -10.55 26.21
CA LEU A 57 0.97 -11.70 25.83
C LEU A 57 2.37 -11.55 26.44
N PHE A 58 2.83 -12.58 27.13
CA PHE A 58 4.16 -12.63 27.74
C PHE A 58 5.09 -13.37 26.78
N LEU A 59 6.13 -12.71 26.26
CA LEU A 59 7.16 -13.35 25.49
C LEU A 59 8.16 -14.02 26.45
N GLU A 60 7.96 -15.31 26.67
CA GLU A 60 8.80 -16.13 27.55
C GLU A 60 10.10 -16.54 26.85
N GLY A 61 11.15 -16.82 27.63
CA GLY A 61 12.48 -17.18 27.11
C GLY A 61 13.41 -15.99 26.83
N ILE A 62 12.95 -14.76 27.05
CA ILE A 62 13.74 -13.52 26.93
C ILE A 62 13.80 -12.85 28.31
N GLN A 63 14.98 -12.33 28.70
CA GLN A 63 15.16 -11.60 29.95
C GLN A 63 15.53 -10.14 29.65
N PRO A 64 14.79 -9.12 30.16
CA PRO A 64 13.56 -9.26 30.92
C PRO A 64 12.37 -9.73 30.07
N VAL A 65 11.36 -10.38 30.69
CA VAL A 65 10.14 -10.82 29.99
C VAL A 65 9.43 -9.62 29.35
N ILE A 66 9.23 -9.70 28.05
CA ILE A 66 8.54 -8.66 27.29
C ILE A 66 7.03 -8.90 27.39
N LYS A 67 6.28 -7.84 27.70
CA LYS A 67 4.81 -7.84 27.77
C LYS A 67 4.26 -7.10 26.59
N LEU A 68 3.40 -7.75 25.79
CA LEU A 68 2.72 -7.13 24.66
C LEU A 68 1.26 -6.87 25.00
N PHE A 69 0.83 -5.63 24.86
CA PHE A 69 -0.52 -5.18 25.20
C PHE A 69 -1.41 -5.06 23.97
N PHE A 70 -2.54 -5.77 24.01
CA PHE A 70 -3.54 -5.80 22.94
C PHE A 70 -4.93 -5.49 23.47
N LYS A 71 -5.83 -5.09 22.56
CA LYS A 71 -7.27 -5.33 22.66
C LYS A 71 -7.70 -6.16 21.47
N GLY A 72 -8.70 -6.99 21.67
CA GLY A 72 -9.21 -7.80 20.57
C GLY A 72 -10.65 -8.24 20.78
N LYS A 73 -11.33 -8.39 19.65
CA LYS A 73 -12.71 -8.86 19.59
C LYS A 73 -12.72 -10.39 19.51
N VAL A 74 -13.49 -11.02 20.38
CA VAL A 74 -13.72 -12.47 20.32
C VAL A 74 -14.52 -12.80 19.07
N VAL A 75 -13.91 -13.52 18.13
CA VAL A 75 -14.52 -13.84 16.82
C VAL A 75 -14.94 -15.30 16.68
N ARG A 76 -14.49 -16.16 17.58
CA ARG A 76 -14.83 -17.57 17.63
C ARG A 76 -14.60 -18.12 19.03
N THR A 77 -15.46 -19.01 19.50
CA THR A 77 -15.33 -19.75 20.75
C THR A 77 -15.37 -21.26 20.47
N GLU A 78 -14.57 -22.02 21.21
CA GLU A 78 -14.45 -23.47 21.17
C GLU A 78 -14.44 -24.00 22.62
N PRO A 79 -14.69 -25.28 22.87
CA PRO A 79 -14.69 -25.84 24.24
C PRO A 79 -13.36 -25.64 24.99
N GLU A 80 -12.25 -25.65 24.25
CA GLU A 80 -10.90 -25.49 24.79
C GLU A 80 -10.40 -24.03 24.82
N GLY A 81 -11.12 -23.07 24.21
CA GLY A 81 -10.62 -21.71 24.14
C GLY A 81 -11.37 -20.78 23.20
N PHE A 82 -10.74 -19.67 22.82
CA PHE A 82 -11.35 -18.66 21.98
C PHE A 82 -10.33 -17.99 21.05
N ALA A 83 -10.82 -17.57 19.87
CA ALA A 83 -10.05 -16.79 18.91
C ALA A 83 -10.37 -15.31 19.01
N ILE A 84 -9.33 -14.50 18.94
CA ILE A 84 -9.40 -13.03 18.97
C ILE A 84 -8.90 -12.47 17.64
N LYS A 85 -9.63 -11.46 17.12
CA LYS A 85 -9.14 -10.54 16.09
C LYS A 85 -8.69 -9.26 16.79
N TYR A 86 -7.47 -8.79 16.54
CA TYR A 86 -6.98 -7.55 17.12
C TYR A 86 -7.83 -6.36 16.71
N THR A 87 -8.12 -5.50 17.69
CA THR A 87 -8.74 -4.19 17.53
C THR A 87 -7.79 -3.06 17.92
N TYR A 88 -6.77 -3.39 18.74
CA TYR A 88 -5.73 -2.47 19.17
C TYR A 88 -4.45 -3.23 19.52
N ILE A 89 -3.30 -2.66 19.17
CA ILE A 89 -1.96 -3.05 19.63
C ILE A 89 -1.27 -1.78 20.13
N SER A 90 -0.70 -1.80 21.33
CA SER A 90 -0.01 -0.60 21.82
C SER A 90 1.24 -0.32 20.98
N PRO A 91 1.58 0.97 20.74
CA PRO A 91 2.78 1.32 19.94
C PRO A 91 4.06 0.67 20.47
N GLU A 92 4.26 0.66 21.78
CA GLU A 92 5.43 0.05 22.43
C GLU A 92 5.47 -1.48 22.22
N SER A 93 4.30 -2.13 22.13
CA SER A 93 4.20 -3.57 21.89
C SER A 93 4.39 -3.94 20.43
N PHE A 94 4.13 -3.01 19.50
CA PHE A 94 4.07 -3.33 18.08
C PHE A 94 5.42 -3.77 17.50
N ASP A 95 6.51 -3.10 17.83
CA ASP A 95 7.84 -3.47 17.33
C ASP A 95 8.28 -4.85 17.85
N HIS A 96 8.02 -5.13 19.12
CA HIS A 96 8.28 -6.44 19.69
C HIS A 96 7.40 -7.54 19.08
N PHE A 97 6.12 -7.24 18.84
CA PHE A 97 5.16 -8.13 18.19
C PHE A 97 5.58 -8.45 16.75
N ARG A 98 5.92 -7.43 15.95
CA ARG A 98 6.44 -7.60 14.60
C ARG A 98 7.66 -8.50 14.56
N ASN A 99 8.66 -8.19 15.39
CA ASN A 99 9.90 -8.96 15.46
C ASN A 99 9.63 -10.41 15.88
N PHE A 100 8.77 -10.61 16.88
CA PHE A 100 8.40 -11.93 17.36
C PHE A 100 7.69 -12.78 16.30
N ILE A 101 6.74 -12.20 15.56
CA ILE A 101 6.11 -12.89 14.42
C ILE A 101 7.15 -13.20 13.35
N THR A 102 7.92 -12.21 12.89
CA THR A 102 8.90 -12.38 11.81
C THR A 102 9.92 -13.47 12.13
N TYR A 103 10.39 -13.52 13.37
CA TYR A 103 11.37 -14.53 13.82
C TYR A 103 10.82 -15.97 13.82
N ASN A 104 9.53 -16.13 14.11
CA ASN A 104 8.87 -17.43 14.21
C ASN A 104 8.14 -17.82 12.92
N TYR A 105 8.24 -17.02 11.86
CA TYR A 105 7.56 -17.28 10.60
C TYR A 105 8.35 -18.29 9.74
N PRO A 106 7.65 -19.17 8.98
CA PRO A 106 8.34 -20.14 8.11
C PRO A 106 9.16 -19.50 6.99
N SER A 107 8.83 -18.26 6.58
CA SER A 107 9.54 -17.48 5.56
C SER A 107 9.51 -16.00 5.94
N PRO A 108 10.69 -15.35 6.11
CA PRO A 108 10.78 -13.92 6.41
C PRO A 108 10.07 -13.03 5.38
N GLU A 109 10.20 -13.34 4.08
CA GLU A 109 9.58 -12.56 3.00
C GLU A 109 8.05 -12.63 3.07
N LYS A 110 7.51 -13.82 3.44
CA LYS A 110 6.07 -13.98 3.61
C LYS A 110 5.58 -13.27 4.87
N ALA A 111 6.35 -13.28 5.95
CA ALA A 111 6.05 -12.55 7.18
C ALA A 111 5.90 -11.06 6.89
N GLU A 112 6.82 -10.51 6.10
CA GLU A 112 6.87 -9.10 5.78
C GLU A 112 5.71 -8.67 4.87
N ARG A 113 5.38 -9.46 3.82
CA ARG A 113 4.18 -9.21 3.00
C ARG A 113 2.89 -9.23 3.82
N GLU A 114 2.75 -10.18 4.73
CA GLU A 114 1.57 -10.26 5.60
C GLU A 114 1.54 -9.12 6.64
N LEU A 115 2.70 -8.65 7.11
CA LEU A 115 2.81 -7.47 7.96
C LEU A 115 2.28 -6.22 7.22
N TYR A 116 2.73 -5.97 6.01
CA TYR A 116 2.28 -4.81 5.24
C TYR A 116 0.78 -4.89 4.93
N ARG A 117 0.26 -6.07 4.59
CA ARG A 117 -1.19 -6.28 4.44
C ARG A 117 -1.95 -5.99 5.74
N PHE A 118 -1.43 -6.44 6.87
CA PHE A 118 -2.01 -6.14 8.18
C PHE A 118 -2.03 -4.64 8.47
N LEU A 119 -0.92 -3.94 8.25
CA LEU A 119 -0.82 -2.48 8.43
C LEU A 119 -1.80 -1.70 7.54
N GLY A 120 -1.98 -2.13 6.29
CA GLY A 120 -2.93 -1.52 5.36
C GLY A 120 -4.39 -1.67 5.77
N GLU A 121 -4.75 -2.79 6.40
CA GLU A 121 -6.13 -3.13 6.74
C GLU A 121 -6.56 -2.79 8.16
N ALA A 122 -5.62 -2.74 9.09
CA ALA A 122 -5.96 -3.05 10.47
C ALA A 122 -6.16 -1.86 11.41
N HIS A 123 -5.57 -0.67 11.23
CA HIS A 123 -5.64 0.22 12.39
C HIS A 123 -5.78 1.72 12.10
N PRO A 124 -6.75 2.42 12.77
CA PRO A 124 -6.90 3.87 12.72
C PRO A 124 -5.61 4.63 13.09
N LEU A 125 -4.85 4.16 14.10
CA LEU A 125 -3.58 4.76 14.51
C LEU A 125 -2.50 4.63 13.42
N PHE A 126 -2.35 3.46 12.80
CA PHE A 126 -1.40 3.29 11.70
C PHE A 126 -1.85 4.06 10.45
N LYS A 127 -3.16 4.08 10.16
CA LYS A 127 -3.69 4.90 9.05
C LYS A 127 -3.41 6.39 9.26
N SER A 128 -3.50 6.90 10.49
CA SER A 128 -3.19 8.31 10.78
C SER A 128 -1.69 8.60 10.64
N PHE A 129 -0.82 7.71 11.11
CA PHE A 129 0.64 7.86 10.96
C PHE A 129 1.08 7.82 9.50
N ILE A 130 0.56 6.85 8.71
CA ILE A 130 0.79 6.78 7.27
C ILE A 130 0.26 8.04 6.58
N SER A 131 -0.93 8.52 6.96
CA SER A 131 -1.53 9.73 6.41
C SER A 131 -0.69 10.98 6.68
N LEU A 132 -0.13 11.13 7.87
CA LEU A 132 0.76 12.25 8.21
C LEU A 132 2.05 12.23 7.38
N ASN A 133 2.67 11.07 7.21
CA ASN A 133 3.87 10.93 6.40
C ASN A 133 3.59 11.22 4.91
N ILE A 134 2.50 10.67 4.37
CA ILE A 134 2.07 10.96 2.99
C ILE A 134 1.76 12.45 2.80
N SER A 135 1.13 13.11 3.77
CA SER A 135 0.83 14.54 3.69
C SER A 135 2.10 15.40 3.62
N ALA A 136 3.13 15.07 4.41
CA ALA A 136 4.41 15.76 4.38
C ALA A 136 5.11 15.57 3.02
N LEU A 137 5.19 14.33 2.51
CA LEU A 137 5.77 14.02 1.21
C LEU A 137 5.03 14.73 0.06
N LYS A 138 3.69 14.76 0.12
CA LYS A 138 2.85 15.50 -0.87
C LYS A 138 3.14 16.99 -0.83
N SER A 139 3.26 17.58 0.36
CA SER A 139 3.51 19.03 0.48
C SER A 139 4.84 19.42 -0.14
N GLU A 140 5.90 18.64 0.10
CA GLU A 140 7.22 18.88 -0.48
C GLU A 140 7.21 18.65 -2.00
N LEU A 141 6.59 17.55 -2.46
CA LEU A 141 6.52 17.23 -3.88
C LEU A 141 5.69 18.25 -4.67
N LEU A 142 4.66 18.85 -4.07
CA LEU A 142 3.88 19.92 -4.71
C LEU A 142 4.77 21.11 -5.08
N GLY A 143 5.74 21.47 -4.23
CA GLY A 143 6.71 22.51 -4.56
C GLY A 143 7.49 22.20 -5.84
N TYR A 144 8.00 20.97 -5.99
CA TYR A 144 8.67 20.56 -7.24
C TYR A 144 7.72 20.50 -8.45
N ILE A 145 6.47 20.11 -8.26
CA ILE A 145 5.47 20.13 -9.35
C ILE A 145 5.29 21.55 -9.85
N LEU A 146 5.09 22.51 -8.96
CA LEU A 146 4.85 23.92 -9.30
C LEU A 146 6.08 24.58 -9.92
N ASP A 147 7.28 24.29 -9.41
CA ASP A 147 8.54 24.89 -9.89
C ASP A 147 8.97 24.34 -11.26
N ARG A 148 8.78 23.05 -11.52
CA ARG A 148 9.42 22.36 -12.65
C ARG A 148 8.46 21.77 -13.69
N ALA A 149 7.33 21.22 -13.26
CA ALA A 149 6.45 20.45 -14.11
C ALA A 149 5.23 21.23 -14.60
N PHE A 150 4.77 22.21 -13.83
CA PHE A 150 3.59 23.00 -14.12
C PHE A 150 3.97 24.31 -14.82
N LEU A 151 3.29 24.62 -15.95
CA LEU A 151 3.46 25.85 -16.68
C LEU A 151 2.10 26.52 -16.85
N TYR A 152 2.07 27.84 -16.63
CA TYR A 152 0.90 28.68 -16.86
C TYR A 152 1.21 29.76 -17.89
N SER A 153 0.46 29.81 -19.00
CA SER A 153 0.64 30.76 -20.07
C SER A 153 -0.73 31.14 -20.66
N PRO A 154 -1.42 32.14 -20.06
CA PRO A 154 -2.76 32.57 -20.50
C PRO A 154 -2.73 33.26 -21.87
N GLU A 155 -1.66 34.00 -22.17
CA GLU A 155 -1.54 34.74 -23.45
C GLU A 155 -1.18 33.83 -24.63
N LYS A 156 -0.44 32.75 -24.36
CA LYS A 156 0.00 31.76 -25.37
C LYS A 156 -0.37 30.34 -24.88
N PRO A 157 -1.67 29.96 -25.01
CA PRO A 157 -2.10 28.66 -24.51
C PRO A 157 -1.45 27.50 -25.26
N PHE A 158 -1.19 26.43 -24.51
CA PHE A 158 -0.61 25.19 -25.01
C PHE A 158 -1.65 24.39 -25.80
N ILE A 159 -1.20 23.70 -26.86
CA ILE A 159 -2.02 22.73 -27.58
C ILE A 159 -1.78 21.37 -26.93
N LEU A 160 -2.81 20.80 -26.33
CA LEU A 160 -2.76 19.48 -25.71
C LEU A 160 -2.79 18.36 -26.77
N SER A 161 -2.43 17.13 -26.39
CA SER A 161 -2.53 15.95 -27.27
C SER A 161 -3.93 15.68 -27.82
N SER A 162 -4.96 16.14 -27.09
CA SER A 162 -6.36 16.11 -27.54
C SER A 162 -6.72 17.18 -28.59
N GLY A 163 -5.77 18.07 -28.95
CA GLY A 163 -6.00 19.23 -29.81
C GLY A 163 -6.65 20.43 -29.11
N LYS A 164 -7.06 20.32 -27.85
CA LYS A 164 -7.63 21.41 -27.06
C LYS A 164 -6.56 22.43 -26.66
N LYS A 165 -6.91 23.72 -26.67
CA LYS A 165 -6.08 24.78 -26.10
C LYS A 165 -6.28 24.85 -24.59
N SER A 166 -5.17 24.94 -23.83
CA SER A 166 -5.17 25.08 -22.39
C SER A 166 -4.16 26.14 -21.97
N PRO A 167 -4.48 27.05 -21.04
CA PRO A 167 -3.50 27.98 -20.48
C PRO A 167 -2.48 27.26 -19.59
N TYR A 168 -2.72 26.00 -19.27
CA TYR A 168 -1.88 25.17 -18.39
C TYR A 168 -1.25 24.02 -19.16
N TYR A 169 -0.01 23.71 -18.81
CA TYR A 169 0.70 22.52 -19.29
C TYR A 169 1.39 21.81 -18.12
N LEU A 170 1.36 20.48 -18.12
CA LEU A 170 1.98 19.65 -17.10
C LEU A 170 2.86 18.61 -17.76
N ASP A 171 4.15 18.59 -17.39
CA ASP A 171 5.13 17.60 -17.84
C ASP A 171 5.80 16.94 -16.63
N CYS A 172 5.23 15.84 -16.18
CA CYS A 172 5.74 15.10 -15.01
C CYS A 172 7.15 14.53 -15.20
N ARG A 173 7.63 14.34 -16.44
CA ARG A 173 9.00 13.86 -16.71
C ARG A 173 10.06 14.81 -16.17
N LYS A 174 9.75 16.10 -16.02
CA LYS A 174 10.65 17.10 -15.42
C LYS A 174 10.88 16.90 -13.94
N ILE A 175 10.02 16.15 -13.25
CA ILE A 175 10.14 15.78 -11.85
C ILE A 175 10.45 14.30 -11.67
N THR A 176 9.87 13.41 -12.46
CA THR A 176 10.15 11.97 -12.35
C THR A 176 11.60 11.63 -12.76
N LEU A 177 12.25 12.48 -13.56
CA LEU A 177 13.66 12.35 -13.96
C LEU A 177 14.59 13.32 -13.20
N TYR A 178 14.13 13.92 -12.09
CA TYR A 178 14.93 14.81 -11.23
C TYR A 178 15.12 14.15 -9.86
N SER A 179 16.36 13.88 -9.47
CA SER A 179 16.69 13.01 -8.34
C SER A 179 16.02 13.38 -6.99
N PRO A 180 15.89 14.66 -6.56
CA PRO A 180 15.16 14.98 -5.34
C PRO A 180 13.68 14.62 -5.43
N ALA A 181 12.99 14.99 -6.52
CA ALA A 181 11.58 14.66 -6.71
C ALA A 181 11.36 13.17 -6.99
N PHE A 182 12.27 12.50 -7.72
CA PHE A 182 12.28 11.05 -7.94
C PHE A 182 12.25 10.29 -6.61
N ASN A 183 13.10 10.69 -5.66
CA ASN A 183 13.16 10.07 -4.33
C ASN A 183 11.84 10.24 -3.55
N LEU A 184 11.23 11.44 -3.59
CA LEU A 184 9.94 11.72 -2.95
C LEU A 184 8.80 10.94 -3.61
N ILE A 185 8.79 10.85 -4.95
CA ILE A 185 7.80 10.07 -5.71
C ILE A 185 7.91 8.60 -5.32
N GLY A 186 9.11 8.04 -5.31
CA GLY A 186 9.34 6.66 -4.86
C GLY A 186 8.82 6.41 -3.46
N ALA A 187 9.15 7.29 -2.50
CA ALA A 187 8.68 7.20 -1.13
C ALA A 187 7.15 7.30 -1.03
N LEU A 188 6.54 8.23 -1.78
CA LEU A 188 5.10 8.46 -1.78
C LEU A 188 4.33 7.22 -2.30
N PHE A 189 4.75 6.68 -3.44
CA PHE A 189 4.13 5.47 -4.01
C PHE A 189 4.39 4.26 -3.12
N TRP A 190 5.62 4.06 -2.63
CA TRP A 190 5.97 2.93 -1.77
C TRP A 190 5.17 2.92 -0.46
N GLN A 191 4.95 4.07 0.17
CA GLN A 191 4.11 4.17 1.37
C GLN A 191 2.66 3.72 1.14
N LYS A 192 2.19 3.69 -0.10
CA LYS A 192 0.88 3.13 -0.46
C LYS A 192 0.97 1.66 -0.86
N ILE A 193 1.91 1.33 -1.74
CA ILE A 193 2.00 0.01 -2.39
C ILE A 193 2.35 -1.08 -1.37
N LYS A 194 3.27 -0.82 -0.44
CA LYS A 194 3.75 -1.81 0.53
C LYS A 194 2.65 -2.46 1.39
N TYR A 195 1.50 -1.80 1.55
CA TYR A 195 0.39 -2.33 2.33
C TYR A 195 -0.60 -3.19 1.54
N PHE A 196 -0.43 -3.33 0.22
CA PHE A 196 -1.28 -4.22 -0.58
C PHE A 196 -0.80 -5.66 -0.60
N GLY A 197 0.45 -5.92 -0.23
CA GLY A 197 1.04 -7.26 -0.24
C GLY A 197 1.09 -7.86 -1.66
N VAL A 198 1.41 -7.02 -2.64
CA VAL A 198 1.53 -7.40 -4.06
C VAL A 198 2.92 -7.92 -4.38
N ASP A 199 3.01 -8.67 -5.49
CA ASP A 199 4.26 -9.26 -5.95
C ASP A 199 5.08 -8.28 -6.80
N GLY A 200 4.43 -7.24 -7.38
CA GLY A 200 5.12 -6.31 -8.25
C GLY A 200 4.45 -4.96 -8.45
N VAL A 201 5.17 -4.08 -9.13
CA VAL A 201 4.72 -2.79 -9.61
C VAL A 201 4.91 -2.71 -11.11
N ALA A 202 3.91 -2.20 -11.84
CA ALA A 202 3.92 -2.12 -13.30
C ALA A 202 3.62 -0.70 -13.78
N GLY A 203 4.08 -0.34 -14.99
CA GLY A 203 3.78 0.95 -15.58
C GLY A 203 3.96 0.99 -17.10
N MET A 204 3.20 1.88 -17.77
CA MET A 204 3.30 2.09 -19.21
C MET A 204 4.51 2.98 -19.55
N SER A 205 5.38 2.50 -20.43
CA SER A 205 6.52 3.28 -20.91
C SER A 205 6.08 4.48 -21.79
N ILE A 206 6.71 5.63 -21.64
CA ILE A 206 7.93 6.02 -20.89
C ILE A 206 7.55 6.71 -19.55
N GLY A 207 6.34 7.24 -19.41
CA GLY A 207 5.95 8.12 -18.31
C GLY A 207 6.08 7.45 -16.94
N ALA A 208 5.65 6.19 -16.84
CA ALA A 208 5.66 5.44 -15.59
C ALA A 208 7.00 4.74 -15.27
N ASP A 209 7.91 4.56 -16.24
CA ASP A 209 9.19 3.85 -16.01
C ASP A 209 9.97 4.41 -14.82
N PRO A 210 10.16 5.73 -14.67
CA PRO A 210 10.87 6.27 -13.52
C PRO A 210 10.15 6.00 -12.20
N ILE A 211 8.81 5.97 -12.20
CA ILE A 211 8.02 5.69 -10.99
C ILE A 211 8.22 4.23 -10.57
N VAL A 212 8.14 3.29 -11.51
CA VAL A 212 8.43 1.87 -11.26
C VAL A 212 9.83 1.72 -10.64
N CYS A 213 10.86 2.33 -11.26
CA CYS A 213 12.22 2.27 -10.75
C CYS A 213 12.36 2.90 -9.34
N ALA A 214 11.68 4.03 -9.09
CA ALA A 214 11.71 4.70 -7.79
C ALA A 214 11.07 3.83 -6.69
N VAL A 215 9.95 3.16 -7.00
CA VAL A 215 9.28 2.23 -6.08
C VAL A 215 10.17 1.03 -5.77
N LEU A 216 10.80 0.42 -6.78
CA LEU A 216 11.74 -0.69 -6.58
C LEU A 216 12.93 -0.29 -5.71
N ALA A 217 13.47 0.93 -5.89
CA ALA A 217 14.56 1.43 -5.05
C ALA A 217 14.11 1.53 -3.58
N LYS A 218 12.89 2.02 -3.31
CA LYS A 218 12.35 2.12 -1.94
C LYS A 218 12.03 0.76 -1.32
N ALA A 219 11.52 -0.18 -2.11
CA ALA A 219 11.31 -1.55 -1.66
C ALA A 219 12.65 -2.21 -1.27
N ALA A 220 13.71 -1.99 -2.06
CA ALA A 220 15.05 -2.50 -1.77
C ALA A 220 15.66 -1.89 -0.49
N GLU A 221 15.46 -0.59 -0.24
CA GLU A 221 15.89 0.08 1.01
C GLU A 221 15.26 -0.60 2.27
N GLU A 222 14.02 -1.06 2.15
CA GLU A 222 13.31 -1.79 3.22
C GLU A 222 13.54 -3.32 3.14
N SER A 223 14.40 -3.82 2.24
CA SER A 223 14.68 -5.25 1.99
C SER A 223 13.44 -6.06 1.60
N VAL A 224 12.45 -5.43 0.96
CA VAL A 224 11.24 -6.08 0.47
C VAL A 224 11.42 -6.48 -0.99
N PRO A 225 11.37 -7.79 -1.32
CA PRO A 225 11.42 -8.23 -2.71
C PRO A 225 10.16 -7.79 -3.46
N LEU A 226 10.34 -7.08 -4.57
CA LEU A 226 9.27 -6.58 -5.43
C LEU A 226 9.70 -6.67 -6.89
N GLU A 227 8.88 -7.24 -7.76
CA GLU A 227 9.15 -7.29 -9.21
C GLU A 227 8.71 -6.00 -9.90
N GLY A 228 9.45 -5.58 -10.93
CA GLY A 228 9.11 -4.44 -11.77
C GLY A 228 8.72 -4.87 -13.18
N PHE A 229 7.63 -4.28 -13.70
CA PHE A 229 7.14 -4.57 -15.05
C PHE A 229 6.98 -3.28 -15.86
N LEU A 230 7.68 -3.20 -16.99
CA LEU A 230 7.57 -2.07 -17.92
C LEU A 230 6.78 -2.48 -19.16
N ILE A 231 5.71 -1.75 -19.46
CA ILE A 231 4.77 -2.08 -20.52
C ILE A 231 5.04 -1.18 -21.72
N ARG A 232 5.36 -1.78 -22.86
CA ARG A 232 5.57 -1.05 -24.10
C ARG A 232 4.25 -0.68 -24.76
N LYS A 233 4.17 0.50 -25.35
CA LYS A 233 2.99 0.91 -26.16
C LYS A 233 2.76 -0.02 -27.34
N GLU A 234 3.85 -0.54 -27.93
CA GLU A 234 3.84 -1.49 -29.04
C GLU A 234 4.75 -2.69 -28.75
N PRO A 235 4.39 -3.89 -29.25
CA PRO A 235 5.24 -5.07 -29.12
C PRO A 235 6.60 -4.86 -29.77
N LYS A 236 7.62 -5.58 -29.30
CA LYS A 236 8.93 -5.64 -29.97
C LYS A 236 8.79 -6.20 -31.37
N LYS A 237 9.44 -5.57 -32.34
CA LYS A 237 9.51 -6.08 -33.75
C LYS A 237 10.42 -7.31 -33.89
N HIS A 238 11.33 -7.53 -32.94
CA HIS A 238 12.32 -8.61 -32.92
C HIS A 238 12.46 -9.24 -31.54
N GLY A 239 12.95 -10.46 -31.46
CA GLY A 239 13.12 -11.23 -30.23
C GLY A 239 11.83 -11.89 -29.73
N THR A 240 11.57 -11.85 -28.46
CA THR A 240 10.40 -12.53 -27.82
C THR A 240 9.04 -11.95 -28.20
N GLN A 241 8.99 -10.84 -28.92
CA GLN A 241 7.78 -10.09 -29.29
C GLN A 241 6.88 -9.70 -28.08
N ARG A 242 7.37 -9.86 -26.86
CA ARG A 242 6.64 -9.52 -25.65
C ARG A 242 6.48 -8.01 -25.52
N GLN A 243 5.32 -7.62 -25.00
CA GLN A 243 4.98 -6.24 -24.75
C GLN A 243 5.30 -5.81 -23.33
N VAL A 244 5.51 -6.75 -22.41
CA VAL A 244 5.89 -6.52 -21.01
C VAL A 244 7.32 -6.98 -20.79
N GLU A 245 8.14 -6.11 -20.23
CA GLU A 245 9.49 -6.40 -19.73
C GLU A 245 9.44 -6.69 -18.24
N GLY A 246 10.24 -7.63 -17.77
CA GLY A 246 10.31 -8.07 -16.38
C GLY A 246 10.25 -9.59 -16.26
N ASN A 247 10.31 -10.09 -15.03
CA ASN A 247 10.30 -11.53 -14.74
C ASN A 247 8.86 -12.02 -14.55
N ILE A 248 8.09 -12.13 -15.65
CA ILE A 248 6.68 -12.48 -15.64
C ILE A 248 6.48 -13.94 -15.20
N LYS A 249 5.60 -14.13 -14.23
CA LYS A 249 5.07 -15.43 -13.82
C LYS A 249 3.55 -15.30 -13.70
N GLU A 250 2.82 -16.29 -14.18
CA GLU A 250 1.37 -16.32 -14.11
C GLU A 250 0.88 -16.27 -12.65
N GLY A 251 -0.16 -15.48 -12.41
CA GLY A 251 -0.78 -15.32 -11.09
C GLY A 251 -0.10 -14.32 -10.17
N LEU A 252 0.95 -13.59 -10.62
CA LEU A 252 1.51 -12.49 -9.84
C LEU A 252 0.53 -11.32 -9.76
N SER A 253 0.37 -10.76 -8.55
CA SER A 253 -0.43 -9.57 -8.28
C SER A 253 0.41 -8.30 -8.39
N VAL A 254 -0.12 -7.26 -9.06
CA VAL A 254 0.62 -6.01 -9.30
C VAL A 254 -0.21 -4.77 -9.02
N VAL A 255 0.45 -3.70 -8.60
CA VAL A 255 -0.10 -2.34 -8.66
C VAL A 255 0.38 -1.68 -9.95
N LEU A 256 -0.56 -1.15 -10.73
CA LEU A 256 -0.26 -0.40 -11.94
C LEU A 256 -0.11 1.09 -11.61
N VAL A 257 1.04 1.68 -11.96
CA VAL A 257 1.34 3.08 -11.67
C VAL A 257 1.36 3.92 -12.94
N GLU A 258 0.99 5.21 -12.81
CA GLU A 258 1.00 6.17 -13.92
C GLU A 258 1.46 7.55 -13.43
N ASP A 259 2.10 8.33 -14.30
CA ASP A 259 2.48 9.70 -13.98
C ASP A 259 1.27 10.66 -14.05
N VAL A 260 0.51 10.60 -15.13
CA VAL A 260 -0.65 11.48 -15.35
C VAL A 260 -1.82 10.70 -15.97
N ILE A 261 -2.95 10.73 -15.29
CA ILE A 261 -4.23 10.26 -15.84
C ILE A 261 -4.97 11.44 -16.49
N THR A 262 -5.34 11.29 -17.76
CA THR A 262 -6.28 12.17 -18.46
C THR A 262 -7.62 11.45 -18.64
N THR A 263 -7.80 10.75 -19.74
CA THR A 263 -8.99 9.93 -20.03
C THR A 263 -8.88 8.48 -19.53
N GLY A 264 -7.70 8.07 -19.05
CA GLY A 264 -7.45 6.71 -18.56
C GLY A 264 -7.11 5.66 -19.66
N GLY A 265 -7.13 6.06 -20.94
CA GLY A 265 -6.96 5.11 -22.05
C GLY A 265 -5.62 4.35 -22.03
N SER A 266 -4.51 5.03 -21.70
CA SER A 266 -3.18 4.40 -21.63
C SER A 266 -3.10 3.35 -20.51
N VAL A 267 -3.57 3.71 -19.33
CA VAL A 267 -3.50 2.82 -18.15
C VAL A 267 -4.45 1.63 -18.29
N LEU A 268 -5.63 1.82 -18.89
CA LEU A 268 -6.56 0.72 -19.19
C LEU A 268 -5.96 -0.26 -20.21
N LYS A 269 -5.30 0.25 -21.25
CA LYS A 269 -4.55 -0.59 -22.20
C LYS A 269 -3.42 -1.34 -21.49
N ALA A 270 -2.73 -0.71 -20.56
CA ALA A 270 -1.68 -1.35 -19.77
C ALA A 270 -2.23 -2.49 -18.90
N ALA A 271 -3.37 -2.28 -18.24
CA ALA A 271 -4.04 -3.30 -17.44
C ALA A 271 -4.43 -4.52 -18.31
N GLU A 272 -5.07 -4.28 -19.46
CA GLU A 272 -5.44 -5.36 -20.40
C GLU A 272 -4.21 -6.16 -20.91
N ILE A 273 -3.06 -5.51 -21.09
CA ILE A 273 -1.81 -6.19 -21.49
C ILE A 273 -1.28 -7.05 -20.36
N LEU A 274 -1.25 -6.54 -19.12
CA LEU A 274 -0.80 -7.30 -17.94
C LEU A 274 -1.67 -8.54 -17.71
N GLU A 275 -2.99 -8.40 -17.80
CA GLU A 275 -3.92 -9.51 -17.62
C GLU A 275 -3.78 -10.59 -18.71
N LYS A 276 -3.48 -10.20 -19.97
CA LYS A 276 -3.16 -11.15 -21.04
C LYS A 276 -1.87 -11.92 -20.79
N GLU A 277 -0.91 -11.34 -20.09
CA GLU A 277 0.33 -11.99 -19.66
C GLU A 277 0.15 -12.78 -18.35
N GLY A 278 -1.07 -12.88 -17.80
CA GLY A 278 -1.42 -13.67 -16.62
C GLY A 278 -1.15 -12.98 -15.28
N LEU A 279 -0.95 -11.65 -15.26
CA LEU A 279 -0.80 -10.88 -14.04
C LEU A 279 -2.16 -10.32 -13.57
N GLU A 280 -2.35 -10.21 -12.25
CA GLU A 280 -3.55 -9.64 -11.65
C GLU A 280 -3.33 -8.17 -11.26
N VAL A 281 -4.09 -7.24 -11.85
CA VAL A 281 -4.03 -5.81 -11.50
C VAL A 281 -4.92 -5.54 -10.29
N ILE A 282 -4.31 -5.34 -9.13
CA ILE A 282 -5.04 -5.14 -7.86
C ILE A 282 -5.54 -3.70 -7.72
N LYS A 283 -4.76 -2.73 -8.17
CA LYS A 283 -5.09 -1.31 -8.03
C LYS A 283 -4.30 -0.48 -9.04
N ILE A 284 -4.85 0.68 -9.40
CA ILE A 284 -4.19 1.69 -10.20
C ILE A 284 -3.87 2.89 -9.29
N ILE A 285 -2.61 3.35 -9.30
CA ILE A 285 -2.19 4.53 -8.56
C ILE A 285 -1.53 5.52 -9.53
N ALA A 286 -2.01 6.76 -9.53
CA ALA A 286 -1.46 7.83 -10.35
C ALA A 286 -0.78 8.91 -9.49
N LEU A 287 0.23 9.55 -10.06
CA LEU A 287 0.80 10.74 -9.42
C LEU A 287 -0.20 11.89 -9.51
N ILE A 288 -0.76 12.14 -10.70
CA ILE A 288 -1.70 13.24 -10.94
C ILE A 288 -2.91 12.75 -11.76
N ASP A 289 -4.11 13.08 -11.27
CA ASP A 289 -5.35 12.98 -12.04
C ASP A 289 -5.69 14.39 -12.59
N ARG A 290 -5.82 14.49 -13.91
CA ARG A 290 -6.18 15.74 -14.57
C ARG A 290 -7.66 16.08 -14.53
N GLU A 291 -8.47 15.23 -13.92
CA GLU A 291 -9.94 15.40 -13.81
C GLU A 291 -10.62 15.53 -15.20
N GLU A 292 -10.11 14.78 -16.19
CA GLU A 292 -10.62 14.75 -17.56
C GLU A 292 -11.47 13.48 -17.86
N GLY A 293 -12.09 12.89 -16.83
CA GLY A 293 -12.97 11.70 -16.93
C GLY A 293 -12.23 10.36 -16.84
N GLY A 294 -10.92 10.40 -16.51
CA GLY A 294 -10.10 9.18 -16.41
C GLY A 294 -10.54 8.27 -15.29
N LYS A 295 -10.87 8.83 -14.14
CA LYS A 295 -11.32 8.08 -12.96
C LYS A 295 -12.58 7.28 -13.26
N GLU A 296 -13.59 7.93 -13.81
CA GLU A 296 -14.87 7.32 -14.19
C GLU A 296 -14.69 6.20 -15.23
N ASN A 297 -13.80 6.41 -16.20
CA ASN A 297 -13.52 5.41 -17.23
C ASN A 297 -12.81 4.17 -16.65
N ILE A 298 -11.89 4.35 -15.71
CA ILE A 298 -11.15 3.29 -15.02
C ILE A 298 -12.10 2.49 -14.12
N GLU A 299 -12.92 3.18 -13.31
CA GLU A 299 -13.87 2.56 -12.39
C GLU A 299 -14.98 1.77 -13.14
N LYS A 300 -15.46 2.26 -14.30
CA LYS A 300 -16.37 1.51 -15.18
C LYS A 300 -15.80 0.19 -15.69
N ARG A 301 -14.49 0.03 -15.75
CA ARG A 301 -13.79 -1.20 -16.13
C ARG A 301 -13.50 -2.13 -14.94
N GLY A 302 -13.94 -1.73 -13.74
CA GLY A 302 -13.80 -2.53 -12.50
C GLY A 302 -12.50 -2.31 -11.73
N TYR A 303 -11.65 -1.37 -12.15
CA TYR A 303 -10.43 -1.04 -11.41
C TYR A 303 -10.67 0.12 -10.44
N GLU A 304 -9.97 0.11 -9.31
CA GLU A 304 -9.93 1.24 -8.39
C GLU A 304 -8.77 2.16 -8.74
N LEU A 305 -9.05 3.47 -8.94
CA LEU A 305 -8.02 4.51 -9.11
C LEU A 305 -7.83 5.30 -7.82
N GLU A 306 -6.58 5.47 -7.41
CA GLU A 306 -6.15 6.45 -6.42
C GLU A 306 -5.11 7.39 -7.04
N ALA A 307 -5.30 8.71 -6.90
CA ALA A 307 -4.31 9.70 -7.33
C ALA A 307 -3.77 10.48 -6.11
N PHE A 308 -2.46 10.79 -6.13
CA PHE A 308 -1.87 11.62 -5.07
C PHE A 308 -2.29 13.06 -5.18
N PHE A 309 -2.39 13.59 -6.39
CA PHE A 309 -2.83 14.95 -6.68
C PHE A 309 -3.94 14.94 -7.71
N THR A 310 -4.88 15.85 -7.56
CA THR A 310 -5.77 16.25 -8.63
C THR A 310 -5.21 17.51 -9.33
N PHE A 311 -5.67 17.79 -10.54
CA PHE A 311 -5.31 19.03 -11.21
C PHE A 311 -5.80 20.25 -10.41
N SER A 312 -6.96 20.15 -9.78
CA SER A 312 -7.50 21.16 -8.86
C SER A 312 -6.58 21.43 -7.66
N ASP A 313 -5.90 20.42 -7.11
CA ASP A 313 -4.91 20.60 -6.04
C ASP A 313 -3.71 21.42 -6.50
N ILE A 314 -3.23 21.19 -7.72
CA ILE A 314 -2.09 21.89 -8.31
C ILE A 314 -2.45 23.36 -8.55
N ILE A 315 -3.63 23.65 -9.11
CA ILE A 315 -4.11 25.02 -9.33
C ILE A 315 -4.22 25.79 -8.01
N LYS A 316 -4.81 25.18 -6.97
CA LYS A 316 -4.89 25.80 -5.63
C LYS A 316 -3.49 26.08 -5.05
N GLY A 317 -2.56 25.14 -5.20
CA GLY A 317 -1.17 25.34 -4.79
C GLY A 317 -0.51 26.51 -5.50
N TYR A 318 -0.68 26.60 -6.83
CA TYR A 318 -0.15 27.70 -7.64
C TYR A 318 -0.71 29.06 -7.24
N GLN A 319 -2.02 29.17 -7.03
CA GLN A 319 -2.68 30.41 -6.61
C GLN A 319 -2.13 30.89 -5.25
N LYS A 320 -2.05 30.00 -4.27
CA LYS A 320 -1.51 30.31 -2.95
C LYS A 320 -0.05 30.78 -2.99
N GLU A 321 0.78 30.13 -3.84
CA GLU A 321 2.17 30.54 -4.01
C GLU A 321 2.30 31.91 -4.69
N SER A 322 1.42 32.22 -5.65
CA SER A 322 1.36 33.51 -6.34
C SER A 322 0.91 34.64 -5.40
N GLU A 323 -0.04 34.40 -4.52
CA GLU A 323 -0.48 35.36 -3.49
C GLU A 323 0.66 35.66 -2.50
N ASN A 324 1.40 34.66 -2.05
CA ASN A 324 2.54 34.83 -1.14
C ASN A 324 3.73 35.59 -1.76
N LYS A 325 3.87 35.61 -3.08
CA LYS A 325 4.92 36.36 -3.78
C LYS A 325 4.54 37.83 -4.00
N LEU A 326 3.28 38.22 -3.79
CA LEU A 326 2.79 39.58 -3.90
C LEU A 326 2.76 40.35 -2.57
N LEU A 327 2.97 39.65 -1.46
CA LEU A 327 3.16 40.17 -0.10
C LEU A 327 4.64 40.28 0.25
#